data_d734a0cc63b335c6fa41df357c279800
#
_entry.id   d734a0cc63b335c6fa41df357c279800
#
_cell.length_a   1.000
_cell.length_b   1.000
_cell.length_c   1.000
_cell.angle_alpha   90.00
_cell.angle_beta   90.00
_cell.angle_gamma   90.00
#
_symmetry.space_group_name_H-M   'P 1'
#
loop_
_entity.id
_entity.type
_entity.pdbx_description
1 polymer ?
#
loop_
_entity_poly.entity_id
_entity_poly.type
_entity_poly.pdbx_seq_one_letter_code
_entity_poly.pdbx_strand_id
1 'polypeptide(L)'
;GKGRVFSSIAHPEGTPGMMWMIPRMVRWTLNKPFIPYQSSAVRPDLFNHESLMATDDLKQEEKAFQILLSGESEQKVAALDWLEAHHSWDAKRWVQGLLYDASPAVRIRAARYIADTHYLPFLPNLQAAYRTETDKATQEELKTQLEKLTALLP
;
A
#
# COMPACT_ATOMS: atom_id res chain seq x y z
N GLY A 1 -22.63 -30.95 5.89
CA GLY A 1 -21.20 -30.89 6.29
C GLY A 1 -21.02 -30.23 7.64
N LYS A 2 -19.93 -30.51 8.32
CA LYS A 2 -19.62 -29.91 9.65
C LYS A 2 -18.75 -28.65 9.55
N GLY A 3 -18.71 -28.02 8.38
CA GLY A 3 -17.90 -26.80 8.13
C GLY A 3 -18.57 -25.54 8.66
N ARG A 4 -17.78 -24.50 8.89
CA ARG A 4 -18.25 -23.15 9.19
C ARG A 4 -18.26 -22.32 7.93
N VAL A 5 -19.31 -21.55 7.73
CA VAL A 5 -19.45 -20.63 6.59
C VAL A 5 -19.65 -19.22 7.14
N PHE A 6 -18.94 -18.28 6.59
CA PHE A 6 -19.16 -16.87 6.82
C PHE A 6 -19.66 -16.22 5.54
N SER A 7 -20.71 -15.43 5.65
CA SER A 7 -21.26 -14.65 4.53
C SER A 7 -21.38 -13.18 4.94
N SER A 8 -21.02 -12.28 4.07
CA SER A 8 -21.15 -10.84 4.27
C SER A 8 -21.79 -10.20 3.04
N ILE A 9 -22.72 -9.31 3.25
CA ILE A 9 -23.29 -8.45 2.22
C ILE A 9 -22.52 -7.13 2.07
N ALA A 10 -21.72 -6.78 3.08
CA ALA A 10 -20.78 -5.68 2.99
C ALA A 10 -19.50 -6.13 2.28
N HIS A 11 -18.82 -5.18 1.66
CA HIS A 11 -17.52 -5.37 1.04
C HIS A 11 -16.40 -4.87 1.98
N PRO A 12 -16.00 -5.65 3.00
CA PRO A 12 -15.01 -5.19 3.97
C PRO A 12 -13.66 -4.90 3.35
N GLU A 13 -13.32 -5.57 2.23
CA GLU A 13 -12.09 -5.33 1.47
C GLU A 13 -12.05 -3.95 0.80
N GLY A 14 -13.21 -3.39 0.49
CA GLY A 14 -13.33 -2.07 -0.14
C GLY A 14 -13.80 -0.97 0.80
N THR A 15 -14.16 -1.31 2.03
CA THR A 15 -14.69 -0.35 2.99
C THR A 15 -13.57 0.15 3.91
N PRO A 16 -13.27 1.45 3.92
CA PRO A 16 -12.25 2.01 4.81
C PRO A 16 -12.48 1.58 6.26
N GLY A 17 -11.43 1.12 6.92
CA GLY A 17 -11.47 0.69 8.31
C GLY A 17 -12.12 -0.67 8.57
N MET A 18 -12.60 -1.39 7.56
CA MET A 18 -13.23 -2.71 7.75
C MET A 18 -12.35 -3.90 7.32
N MET A 19 -11.20 -3.67 6.72
CA MET A 19 -10.34 -4.75 6.23
C MET A 19 -9.86 -5.71 7.32
N TRP A 20 -9.79 -5.26 8.56
CA TRP A 20 -9.48 -6.10 9.72
C TRP A 20 -10.46 -7.27 9.92
N MET A 21 -11.66 -7.19 9.33
CA MET A 21 -12.65 -8.27 9.42
C MET A 21 -12.23 -9.49 8.61
N ILE A 22 -11.55 -9.29 7.46
CA ILE A 22 -11.19 -10.37 6.54
C ILE A 22 -10.37 -11.48 7.21
N PRO A 23 -9.22 -11.19 7.84
CA PRO A 23 -8.44 -12.22 8.51
C PRO A 23 -9.23 -12.88 9.66
N ARG A 24 -10.10 -12.15 10.33
CA ARG A 24 -10.97 -12.72 11.37
C ARG A 24 -12.00 -13.69 10.80
N MET A 25 -12.63 -13.35 9.68
CA MET A 25 -13.56 -14.25 8.98
C MET A 25 -12.88 -15.57 8.61
N VAL A 26 -11.67 -15.47 7.99
CA VAL A 26 -10.88 -16.64 7.61
C VAL A 26 -10.50 -17.47 8.83
N ARG A 27 -9.99 -16.87 9.88
CA ARG A 27 -9.63 -17.58 11.12
C ARG A 27 -10.84 -18.25 11.76
N TRP A 28 -11.99 -17.58 11.76
CA TRP A 28 -13.22 -18.16 12.30
C TRP A 28 -13.67 -19.38 11.50
N THR A 29 -13.63 -19.33 10.16
CA THR A 29 -14.01 -20.49 9.32
C THR A 29 -13.06 -21.67 9.52
N LEU A 30 -11.79 -21.41 9.75
CA LEU A 30 -10.75 -22.41 10.05
C LEU A 30 -10.73 -22.87 11.51
N ASN A 31 -11.65 -22.38 12.33
CA ASN A 31 -11.66 -22.64 13.77
C ASN A 31 -10.34 -22.30 14.50
N LYS A 32 -9.69 -21.21 14.07
CA LYS A 32 -8.48 -20.68 14.68
C LYS A 32 -8.80 -19.57 15.67
N PRO A 33 -8.01 -19.40 16.73
CA PRO A 33 -8.21 -18.30 17.67
C PRO A 33 -8.03 -16.95 16.97
N PHE A 34 -8.77 -15.94 17.41
CA PHE A 34 -8.59 -14.58 16.92
C PHE A 34 -7.25 -14.00 17.39
N ILE A 35 -6.64 -13.20 16.52
CA ILE A 35 -5.50 -12.37 16.91
C ILE A 35 -6.07 -11.18 17.69
N PRO A 36 -5.56 -10.89 18.89
CA PRO A 36 -5.98 -9.71 19.63
C PRO A 36 -5.46 -8.43 18.93
N TYR A 37 -6.33 -7.48 18.75
CA TYR A 37 -6.00 -6.17 18.21
C TYR A 37 -6.08 -5.13 19.31
N GLN A 38 -5.07 -4.28 19.40
CA GLN A 38 -4.96 -3.28 20.46
C GLN A 38 -5.49 -1.91 20.05
N SER A 39 -5.65 -1.64 18.76
CA SER A 39 -6.12 -0.36 18.25
C SER A 39 -7.33 -0.52 17.33
N SER A 40 -7.94 0.60 17.00
CA SER A 40 -9.23 0.67 16.32
C SER A 40 -9.22 0.23 14.86
N ALA A 41 -8.08 0.27 14.20
CA ALA A 41 -7.97 -0.11 12.80
C ALA A 41 -6.88 -1.13 12.58
N VAL A 42 -7.20 -2.19 11.83
CA VAL A 42 -6.26 -3.21 11.42
C VAL A 42 -6.16 -3.18 9.91
N ARG A 43 -4.95 -3.07 9.42
CA ARG A 43 -4.65 -3.17 8.00
C ARG A 43 -3.76 -4.37 7.78
N PRO A 44 -4.28 -5.46 7.18
CA PRO A 44 -3.47 -6.64 6.93
C PRO A 44 -2.38 -6.28 5.93
N ASP A 45 -1.16 -6.64 6.27
CA ASP A 45 -0.05 -6.66 5.36
C ASP A 45 -0.23 -7.82 4.38
N LEU A 46 0.04 -7.60 3.11
CA LEU A 46 0.03 -8.65 2.08
C LEU A 46 1.06 -9.75 2.34
N PHE A 47 2.03 -9.51 3.23
CA PHE A 47 3.13 -10.41 3.58
C PHE A 47 2.99 -11.05 4.97
N ASN A 48 1.77 -11.29 5.41
CA ASN A 48 1.43 -11.91 6.70
C ASN A 48 1.67 -11.06 7.96
N HIS A 49 1.90 -9.77 7.80
CA HIS A 49 1.90 -8.84 8.92
C HIS A 49 0.53 -8.16 9.03
N GLU A 50 0.07 -7.96 10.25
CA GLU A 50 -1.10 -7.13 10.53
C GLU A 50 -0.61 -5.83 11.12
N SER A 51 -0.85 -4.74 10.42
CA SER A 51 -0.53 -3.40 10.90
C SER A 51 -1.75 -2.78 11.54
N LEU A 52 -1.54 -2.18 12.68
CA LEU A 52 -2.54 -1.41 13.39
C LEU A 52 -2.29 0.07 13.13
N MET A 53 -3.31 0.76 12.63
CA MET A 53 -3.26 2.20 12.51
C MET A 53 -4.09 2.82 13.63
N ALA A 54 -3.50 3.70 14.41
CA ALA A 54 -4.19 4.44 15.45
C ALA A 54 -5.24 5.39 14.86
N THR A 55 -6.29 5.70 15.63
CA THR A 55 -7.38 6.57 15.15
C THR A 55 -6.89 7.96 14.73
N ASP A 56 -5.87 8.50 15.43
CA ASP A 56 -5.30 9.79 15.08
C ASP A 56 -4.50 9.75 13.77
N ASP A 57 -3.90 8.61 13.45
CA ASP A 57 -3.19 8.40 12.20
C ASP A 57 -4.14 8.39 11.00
N LEU A 58 -5.39 7.96 11.14
CA LEU A 58 -6.38 7.99 10.06
C LEU A 58 -6.65 9.42 9.57
N LYS A 59 -6.67 10.39 10.47
CA LYS A 59 -6.82 11.81 10.09
C LYS A 59 -5.59 12.34 9.37
N GLN A 60 -4.43 11.90 9.79
CA GLN A 60 -3.18 12.29 9.13
C GLN A 60 -3.02 11.61 7.78
N GLU A 61 -3.47 10.36 7.66
CA GLU A 61 -3.53 9.64 6.39
C GLU A 61 -4.36 10.40 5.34
N GLU A 62 -5.54 10.89 5.72
CA GLU A 62 -6.39 11.66 4.82
C GLU A 62 -5.69 12.96 4.36
N LYS A 63 -5.02 13.67 5.28
CA LYS A 63 -4.22 14.84 4.91
C LYS A 63 -3.09 14.49 3.96
N ALA A 64 -2.40 13.37 4.20
CA ALA A 64 -1.35 12.90 3.31
C ALA A 64 -1.88 12.64 1.90
N PHE A 65 -3.07 12.04 1.75
CA PHE A 65 -3.69 11.84 0.44
C PHE A 65 -4.01 13.16 -0.26
N GLN A 66 -4.48 14.18 0.46
CA GLN A 66 -4.69 15.51 -0.13
C GLN A 66 -3.37 16.12 -0.63
N ILE A 67 -2.28 15.92 0.11
CA ILE A 67 -0.94 16.36 -0.30
C ILE A 67 -0.49 15.62 -1.57
N LEU A 68 -0.74 14.30 -1.68
CA LEU A 68 -0.39 13.56 -2.90
C LEU A 68 -1.12 14.08 -4.14
N LEU A 69 -2.33 14.62 -3.97
CA LEU A 69 -3.11 15.19 -5.08
C LEU A 69 -2.62 16.59 -5.50
N SER A 70 -2.36 17.47 -4.56
CA SER A 70 -2.20 18.91 -4.83
C SER A 70 -0.97 19.55 -4.20
N GLY A 71 -0.16 18.79 -3.46
CA GLY A 71 1.04 19.32 -2.81
C GLY A 71 2.21 19.51 -3.76
N GLU A 72 3.18 20.29 -3.32
CA GLU A 72 4.47 20.43 -3.98
C GLU A 72 5.30 19.14 -3.89
N SER A 73 6.31 19.01 -4.73
CA SER A 73 7.11 17.79 -4.86
C SER A 73 7.69 17.29 -3.54
N GLU A 74 8.28 18.18 -2.74
CA GLU A 74 8.85 17.83 -1.43
C GLU A 74 7.78 17.37 -0.44
N GLN A 75 6.61 18.00 -0.48
CA GLN A 75 5.49 17.62 0.36
C GLN A 75 4.94 16.23 -0.01
N LYS A 76 4.86 15.93 -1.31
CA LYS A 76 4.44 14.61 -1.81
C LYS A 76 5.41 13.52 -1.38
N VAL A 77 6.72 13.78 -1.47
CA VAL A 77 7.75 12.84 -1.01
C VAL A 77 7.59 12.59 0.49
N ALA A 78 7.48 13.65 1.30
CA ALA A 78 7.29 13.51 2.74
C ALA A 78 5.98 12.80 3.11
N ALA A 79 4.90 13.02 2.34
CA ALA A 79 3.64 12.31 2.54
C ALA A 79 3.79 10.81 2.23
N LEU A 80 4.52 10.43 1.18
CA LEU A 80 4.82 9.03 0.89
C LEU A 80 5.67 8.37 1.97
N ASP A 81 6.67 9.10 2.53
CA ASP A 81 7.49 8.62 3.63
C ASP A 81 6.63 8.34 4.87
N TRP A 82 5.73 9.27 5.19
CA TRP A 82 4.82 9.10 6.32
C TRP A 82 3.86 7.91 6.12
N LEU A 83 3.25 7.81 4.95
CA LEU A 83 2.30 6.74 4.60
C LEU A 83 2.95 5.35 4.66
N GLU A 84 4.21 5.25 4.24
CA GLU A 84 4.97 4.00 4.34
C GLU A 84 5.31 3.66 5.78
N ALA A 85 5.83 4.61 6.53
CA ALA A 85 6.21 4.41 7.94
C ALA A 85 5.01 4.01 8.83
N HIS A 86 3.80 4.46 8.47
CA HIS A 86 2.56 4.13 9.18
C HIS A 86 1.75 3.00 8.52
N HIS A 87 2.35 2.29 7.57
CA HIS A 87 1.76 1.13 6.91
C HIS A 87 0.39 1.41 6.30
N SER A 88 0.21 2.56 5.65
CA SER A 88 -1.05 2.90 4.98
C SER A 88 -1.36 1.92 3.87
N TRP A 89 -2.44 1.17 4.03
CA TRP A 89 -2.93 0.25 3.01
C TRP A 89 -3.49 0.99 1.79
N ASP A 90 -4.23 2.07 2.04
CA ASP A 90 -4.93 2.80 0.99
C ASP A 90 -4.00 3.69 0.15
N ALA A 91 -2.79 3.97 0.64
CA ALA A 91 -1.78 4.70 -0.12
C ALA A 91 -1.50 4.08 -1.50
N LYS A 92 -1.61 2.78 -1.65
CA LYS A 92 -1.40 2.05 -2.90
C LYS A 92 -2.27 2.55 -4.05
N ARG A 93 -3.46 3.07 -3.74
CA ARG A 93 -4.37 3.64 -4.76
C ARG A 93 -3.80 4.89 -5.42
N TRP A 94 -2.96 5.63 -4.70
CA TRP A 94 -2.38 6.90 -5.15
C TRP A 94 -1.02 6.72 -5.81
N VAL A 95 -0.22 5.79 -5.29
CA VAL A 95 1.18 5.59 -5.70
C VAL A 95 1.31 5.25 -7.17
N GLN A 96 0.36 4.51 -7.75
CA GLN A 96 0.39 4.17 -9.16
C GLN A 96 0.39 5.41 -10.07
N GLY A 97 -0.44 6.40 -9.75
CA GLY A 97 -0.50 7.67 -10.51
C GLY A 97 0.79 8.50 -10.37
N LEU A 98 1.41 8.44 -9.19
CA LEU A 98 2.64 9.19 -8.90
C LEU A 98 3.88 8.66 -9.63
N LEU A 99 3.83 7.48 -10.22
CA LEU A 99 4.87 7.01 -11.15
C LEU A 99 4.99 7.90 -12.40
N TYR A 100 4.01 8.73 -12.67
CA TYR A 100 3.96 9.67 -13.80
C TYR A 100 3.88 11.14 -13.36
N ASP A 101 4.22 11.42 -12.09
CA ASP A 101 4.26 12.79 -11.57
C ASP A 101 5.26 13.65 -12.38
N ALA A 102 4.99 14.94 -12.48
CA ALA A 102 5.88 15.87 -13.16
C ALA A 102 7.30 15.91 -12.54
N SER A 103 7.39 15.72 -11.21
CA SER A 103 8.64 15.72 -10.48
C SER A 103 9.35 14.36 -10.54
N PRO A 104 10.60 14.30 -11.01
CA PRO A 104 11.43 13.10 -10.92
C PRO A 104 11.54 12.53 -9.50
N ALA A 105 11.68 13.39 -8.51
CA ALA A 105 11.79 12.98 -7.11
C ALA A 105 10.55 12.23 -6.63
N VAL A 106 9.36 12.67 -7.05
CA VAL A 106 8.09 12.01 -6.72
C VAL A 106 7.98 10.67 -7.43
N ARG A 107 8.35 10.60 -8.73
CA ARG A 107 8.35 9.34 -9.49
C ARG A 107 9.27 8.29 -8.87
N ILE A 108 10.49 8.70 -8.50
CA ILE A 108 11.46 7.83 -7.82
C ILE A 108 10.89 7.36 -6.48
N ARG A 109 10.33 8.28 -5.69
CA ARG A 109 9.80 7.92 -4.37
C ARG A 109 8.61 6.96 -4.46
N ALA A 110 7.74 7.16 -5.46
CA ALA A 110 6.63 6.25 -5.74
C ALA A 110 7.13 4.84 -6.12
N ALA A 111 8.17 4.75 -6.96
CA ALA A 111 8.78 3.49 -7.33
C ALA A 111 9.39 2.77 -6.11
N ARG A 112 10.08 3.50 -5.25
CA ARG A 112 10.63 2.97 -3.98
C ARG A 112 9.51 2.46 -3.08
N TYR A 113 8.43 3.22 -2.91
CA TYR A 113 7.27 2.80 -2.13
C TYR A 113 6.74 1.43 -2.59
N ILE A 114 6.60 1.23 -3.90
CA ILE A 114 6.12 -0.04 -4.47
C ILE A 114 7.09 -1.19 -4.16
N ALA A 115 8.40 -0.94 -4.32
CA ALA A 115 9.42 -1.94 -4.10
C ALA A 115 9.58 -2.28 -2.60
N ASP A 116 9.63 -1.27 -1.73
CA ASP A 116 9.87 -1.43 -0.29
C ASP A 116 8.64 -2.05 0.42
N THR A 117 7.43 -1.76 -0.08
CA THR A 117 6.21 -2.44 0.37
C THR A 117 5.97 -3.79 -0.32
N HIS A 118 6.88 -4.23 -1.19
CA HIS A 118 6.81 -5.51 -1.90
C HIS A 118 5.49 -5.72 -2.67
N TYR A 119 4.90 -4.64 -3.22
CA TYR A 119 3.58 -4.72 -3.81
C TYR A 119 3.61 -5.23 -5.25
N LEU A 120 3.78 -6.54 -5.42
CA LEU A 120 3.87 -7.25 -6.72
C LEU A 120 2.74 -6.91 -7.72
N PRO A 121 1.48 -6.64 -7.32
CA PRO A 121 0.45 -6.24 -8.28
C PRO A 121 0.80 -5.01 -9.12
N PHE A 122 1.71 -4.14 -8.65
CA PHE A 122 2.16 -2.96 -9.40
C PHE A 122 3.42 -3.17 -10.24
N LEU A 123 3.93 -4.39 -10.33
CA LEU A 123 5.05 -4.72 -11.19
C LEU A 123 4.84 -4.28 -12.66
N PRO A 124 3.68 -4.55 -13.31
CA PRO A 124 3.43 -4.07 -14.67
C PRO A 124 3.44 -2.53 -14.79
N ASN A 125 2.93 -1.82 -13.77
CA ASN A 125 2.91 -0.36 -13.74
C ASN A 125 4.32 0.22 -13.63
N LEU A 126 5.15 -0.36 -12.76
CA LEU A 126 6.55 0.05 -12.61
C LEU A 126 7.35 -0.25 -13.90
N GLN A 127 7.10 -1.39 -14.55
CA GLN A 127 7.70 -1.71 -15.85
C GLN A 127 7.30 -0.69 -16.93
N ALA A 128 6.03 -0.28 -16.96
CA ALA A 128 5.55 0.72 -17.92
C ALA A 128 6.19 2.09 -17.66
N ALA A 129 6.24 2.52 -16.40
CA ALA A 129 6.89 3.77 -16.02
C ALA A 129 8.38 3.78 -16.41
N TYR A 130 9.12 2.70 -16.11
CA TYR A 130 10.51 2.56 -16.52
C TYR A 130 10.71 2.69 -18.04
N ARG A 131 9.84 2.07 -18.85
CA ARG A 131 9.95 2.11 -20.32
C ARG A 131 9.66 3.48 -20.91
N THR A 132 8.82 4.26 -20.26
CA THR A 132 8.40 5.58 -20.74
C THR A 132 9.18 6.74 -20.14
N GLU A 133 10.03 6.47 -19.13
CA GLU A 133 10.85 7.49 -18.50
C GLU A 133 11.89 8.04 -19.46
N THR A 134 11.97 9.35 -19.55
CA THR A 134 12.89 10.07 -20.44
C THR A 134 14.11 10.65 -19.73
N ASP A 135 14.00 10.90 -18.42
CA ASP A 135 15.13 11.33 -17.62
C ASP A 135 15.99 10.11 -17.24
N LYS A 136 17.23 10.10 -17.69
CA LYS A 136 18.13 8.95 -17.53
C LYS A 136 18.41 8.61 -16.07
N ALA A 137 18.55 9.61 -15.21
CA ALA A 137 18.85 9.37 -13.78
C ALA A 137 17.63 8.74 -13.11
N THR A 138 16.45 9.26 -13.37
CA THR A 138 15.18 8.69 -12.91
C THR A 138 14.99 7.27 -13.44
N GLN A 139 15.27 7.04 -14.72
CA GLN A 139 15.14 5.72 -15.34
C GLN A 139 16.02 4.66 -14.65
N GLU A 140 17.27 4.99 -14.31
CA GLU A 140 18.16 4.06 -13.58
C GLU A 140 17.64 3.76 -12.16
N GLU A 141 17.06 4.76 -11.48
CA GLU A 141 16.42 4.55 -10.19
C GLU A 141 15.18 3.63 -10.30
N LEU A 142 14.32 3.87 -11.30
CA LEU A 142 13.17 3.01 -11.56
C LEU A 142 13.58 1.58 -11.87
N LYS A 143 14.65 1.39 -12.66
CA LYS A 143 15.23 0.08 -12.95
C LYS A 143 15.66 -0.64 -11.68
N THR A 144 16.37 0.05 -10.79
CA THR A 144 16.80 -0.51 -9.50
C THR A 144 15.61 -1.00 -8.67
N GLN A 145 14.52 -0.23 -8.61
CA GLN A 145 13.32 -0.62 -7.88
C GLN A 145 12.58 -1.77 -8.57
N LEU A 146 12.58 -1.79 -9.90
CA LEU A 146 12.02 -2.88 -10.69
C LEU A 146 12.78 -4.20 -10.44
N GLU A 147 14.10 -4.17 -10.40
CA GLU A 147 14.93 -5.33 -10.10
C GLU A 147 14.66 -5.87 -8.69
N LYS A 148 14.56 -4.98 -7.68
CA LYS A 148 14.19 -5.37 -6.31
C LYS A 148 12.84 -6.09 -6.28
N LEU A 149 11.82 -5.52 -6.92
CA LEU A 149 10.48 -6.10 -6.92
C LEU A 149 10.42 -7.42 -7.70
N THR A 150 11.15 -7.51 -8.83
CA THR A 150 11.22 -8.73 -9.64
C THR A 150 11.93 -9.87 -8.91
N ALA A 151 12.92 -9.58 -8.07
CA ALA A 151 13.62 -10.57 -7.27
C ALA A 151 12.71 -11.30 -6.25
N LEU A 152 11.50 -10.78 -6.00
CA LEU A 152 10.52 -11.43 -5.12
C LEU A 152 9.67 -12.48 -5.87
N LEU A 153 9.78 -12.56 -7.18
CA LEU A 153 9.07 -13.58 -7.96
C LEU A 153 9.70 -14.96 -7.70
N PRO A 154 8.88 -16.02 -7.56
CA PRO A 154 9.37 -17.38 -7.34
C PRO A 154 10.13 -17.94 -8.54
#